data_f965a4b437c771a1c4e87da018937854
#
_entry.id   f965a4b437c771a1c4e87da018937854
#
_cell.length_a   1.000
_cell.length_b   1.000
_cell.length_c   1.000
_cell.angle_alpha   90.00
_cell.angle_beta   90.00
_cell.angle_gamma   90.00
#
_symmetry.space_group_name_H-M   'P 1'
#
loop_
_entity.id
_entity.type
_entity.pdbx_description
1 polymer ?
#
loop_
_entity_poly.entity_id
_entity_poly.type
_entity_poly.pdbx_seq_one_letter_code
_entity_poly.pdbx_strand_id
1 'polypeptide(L)'
;MKRLIYTLCLIIGCATLSEAKVLTGHKTRLTDNWLYLRGDIGNIWEAVRPAAPGSSECVPLWTPVTLPHCFNATDAVDPDMNYYQGPGWYKTLLDIQNPYPNGRILLDFEGAGQKTEVYIYTTRVASHIGGYDEWT
;
A
#
# COMPACT_ATOMS: atom_id res chain seq x y z
N MET A 1 23.90 12.62 51.67
CA MET A 1 23.55 11.59 50.64
C MET A 1 22.29 12.08 49.92
N LYS A 2 22.45 12.64 48.70
CA LYS A 2 21.32 13.12 47.88
C LYS A 2 20.93 11.96 46.94
N ARG A 3 19.75 11.40 47.11
CA ARG A 3 19.16 10.43 46.18
C ARG A 3 18.61 11.18 44.97
N LEU A 4 19.21 10.97 43.83
CA LEU A 4 18.72 11.45 42.54
C LEU A 4 17.65 10.48 42.04
N ILE A 5 16.40 10.97 42.01
CA ILE A 5 15.26 10.20 41.44
C ILE A 5 15.21 10.54 39.96
N TYR A 6 15.58 9.57 39.09
CA TYR A 6 15.36 9.68 37.67
C TYR A 6 13.90 9.29 37.35
N THR A 7 13.10 10.28 37.02
CA THR A 7 11.77 10.03 36.47
C THR A 7 11.94 9.67 34.99
N LEU A 8 11.78 8.38 34.68
CA LEU A 8 11.75 7.87 33.30
C LEU A 8 10.36 8.19 32.73
N CYS A 9 10.27 9.28 31.95
CA CYS A 9 9.09 9.54 31.12
C CYS A 9 9.07 8.57 29.95
N LEU A 10 8.27 7.51 30.04
CA LEU A 10 8.00 6.61 28.94
C LEU A 10 6.97 7.32 28.01
N ILE A 11 7.47 8.00 26.98
CA ILE A 11 6.62 8.52 25.92
C ILE A 11 6.27 7.30 25.03
N ILE A 12 5.10 6.72 25.27
CA ILE A 12 4.49 5.77 24.35
C ILE A 12 3.99 6.59 23.16
N GLY A 13 4.88 6.85 22.22
CA GLY A 13 4.49 7.29 20.88
C GLY A 13 3.76 6.16 20.21
N CYS A 14 2.45 6.28 20.04
CA CYS A 14 1.66 5.38 19.21
C CYS A 14 2.03 5.66 17.75
N ALA A 15 3.23 5.21 17.34
CA ALA A 15 3.53 5.04 15.95
C ALA A 15 2.80 3.76 15.53
N THR A 16 1.76 3.90 14.73
CA THR A 16 1.18 2.78 13.99
C THR A 16 2.25 2.33 12.99
N LEU A 17 3.14 1.46 13.47
CA LEU A 17 4.05 0.71 12.61
C LEU A 17 3.15 -0.16 11.74
N SER A 18 3.04 0.18 10.47
CA SER A 18 2.50 -0.75 9.48
C SER A 18 3.47 -1.93 9.45
N GLU A 19 3.10 -3.00 10.12
CA GLU A 19 3.90 -4.22 10.11
C GLU A 19 3.90 -4.80 8.70
N ALA A 20 5.10 -5.08 8.19
CA ALA A 20 5.25 -5.79 6.93
C ALA A 20 4.72 -7.21 7.08
N LYS A 21 3.89 -7.65 6.13
CA LYS A 21 3.41 -9.02 6.09
C LYS A 21 4.55 -9.96 5.71
N VAL A 22 4.92 -10.86 6.61
CA VAL A 22 5.91 -11.90 6.32
C VAL A 22 5.25 -12.99 5.46
N LEU A 23 5.79 -13.22 4.27
CA LEU A 23 5.30 -14.22 3.33
C LEU A 23 6.13 -15.50 3.45
N THR A 24 5.52 -16.55 3.97
CA THR A 24 6.13 -17.88 4.09
C THR A 24 5.24 -18.89 3.37
N GLY A 25 5.81 -19.66 2.45
CA GLY A 25 5.09 -20.74 1.78
C GLY A 25 4.99 -20.59 0.27
N HIS A 26 4.29 -21.53 -0.36
CA HIS A 26 4.20 -21.64 -1.83
C HIS A 26 3.26 -20.62 -2.47
N LYS A 27 2.15 -20.28 -1.82
CA LYS A 27 1.19 -19.26 -2.29
C LYS A 27 0.55 -18.56 -1.08
N THR A 28 0.55 -17.25 -1.09
CA THR A 28 -0.08 -16.43 -0.06
C THR A 28 -0.97 -15.39 -0.72
N ARG A 29 -2.23 -15.31 -0.29
CA ARG A 29 -3.15 -14.27 -0.74
C ARG A 29 -2.90 -12.99 0.05
N LEU A 30 -2.76 -11.89 -0.67
CA LEU A 30 -2.49 -10.57 -0.11
C LEU A 30 -3.77 -9.76 -0.02
N THR A 31 -4.55 -9.95 1.04
CA THR A 31 -5.84 -9.26 1.25
C THR A 31 -5.72 -8.05 2.15
N ASP A 32 -4.86 -8.11 3.16
CA ASP A 32 -4.82 -7.16 4.25
C ASP A 32 -3.60 -6.22 4.17
N ASN A 33 -3.61 -5.16 4.98
CA ASN A 33 -2.53 -4.18 5.10
C ASN A 33 -2.26 -3.41 3.79
N TRP A 34 -3.28 -3.18 3.00
CA TRP A 34 -3.21 -2.30 1.85
C TRP A 34 -3.60 -0.88 2.22
N LEU A 35 -2.95 0.05 1.55
CA LEU A 35 -3.27 1.47 1.59
C LEU A 35 -3.70 1.89 0.19
N TYR A 36 -4.80 2.61 0.13
CA TYR A 36 -5.38 3.12 -1.11
C TYR A 36 -5.35 4.64 -1.13
N LEU A 37 -5.13 5.21 -2.29
CA LEU A 37 -5.28 6.64 -2.56
C LEU A 37 -5.98 6.83 -3.90
N ARG A 38 -7.05 7.61 -3.88
CA ARG A 38 -7.81 8.00 -5.06
C ARG A 38 -7.26 9.32 -5.60
N GLY A 39 -6.79 9.33 -6.82
CA GLY A 39 -6.23 10.52 -7.46
C GLY A 39 -4.84 10.32 -8.01
N ASP A 40 -4.34 11.36 -8.65
CA ASP A 40 -2.97 11.40 -9.15
C ASP A 40 -2.03 11.87 -8.03
N ILE A 41 -0.95 11.14 -7.83
CA ILE A 41 0.12 11.54 -6.90
C ILE A 41 1.24 12.33 -7.59
N GLY A 42 1.13 12.54 -8.90
CA GLY A 42 2.11 13.28 -9.72
C GLY A 42 3.42 12.50 -9.95
N ASN A 43 4.01 11.93 -8.94
CA ASN A 43 5.27 11.18 -9.04
C ASN A 43 5.27 9.97 -8.12
N ILE A 44 5.88 8.87 -8.58
CA ILE A 44 6.02 7.63 -7.78
C ILE A 44 6.75 7.84 -6.43
N TRP A 45 7.62 8.83 -6.32
CA TRP A 45 8.25 9.21 -5.06
C TRP A 45 7.24 9.53 -3.96
N GLU A 46 6.11 10.13 -4.31
CA GLU A 46 5.07 10.48 -3.35
C GLU A 46 4.38 9.24 -2.74
N ALA A 47 4.43 8.10 -3.46
CA ALA A 47 3.92 6.84 -2.94
C ALA A 47 4.83 6.23 -1.86
N VAL A 48 6.14 6.45 -1.95
CA VAL A 48 7.15 5.78 -1.11
C VAL A 48 7.83 6.71 -0.13
N ARG A 49 7.71 8.02 -0.30
CA ARG A 49 8.32 9.02 0.57
C ARG A 49 7.83 8.85 2.01
N PRO A 50 8.72 8.71 2.99
CA PRO A 50 8.32 8.75 4.39
C PRO A 50 7.82 10.16 4.75
N ALA A 51 6.79 10.23 5.59
CA ALA A 51 6.39 11.51 6.18
C ALA A 51 7.54 12.06 7.02
N ALA A 52 8.00 13.28 6.70
CA ALA A 52 9.02 13.92 7.51
C ALA A 52 8.44 14.30 8.88
N PRO A 53 9.07 13.92 9.99
CA PRO A 53 8.58 14.29 11.31
C PRO A 53 8.47 15.81 11.45
N GLY A 54 7.29 16.31 11.80
CA GLY A 54 7.05 17.74 12.03
C GLY A 54 6.92 18.59 10.77
N SER A 55 6.88 18.03 9.57
CA SER A 55 6.59 18.78 8.36
C SER A 55 5.09 19.01 8.22
N SER A 56 4.71 20.24 7.84
CA SER A 56 3.35 20.60 7.42
C SER A 56 3.11 20.31 5.94
N GLU A 57 4.00 19.54 5.30
CA GLU A 57 3.85 19.17 3.90
C GLU A 57 2.60 18.31 3.69
N CYS A 58 1.88 18.58 2.62
CA CYS A 58 0.76 17.77 2.19
C CYS A 58 1.25 16.38 1.78
N VAL A 59 1.26 15.44 2.72
CA VAL A 59 1.49 14.04 2.42
C VAL A 59 0.17 13.47 1.87
N PRO A 60 0.19 12.71 0.78
CA PRO A 60 -1.01 12.05 0.27
C PRO A 60 -1.75 11.29 1.37
N LEU A 61 -3.05 11.50 1.49
CA LEU A 61 -3.85 10.87 2.52
C LEU A 61 -4.24 9.46 2.09
N TRP A 62 -3.46 8.49 2.53
CA TRP A 62 -3.69 7.09 2.27
C TRP A 62 -4.78 6.51 3.18
N THR A 63 -5.70 5.76 2.61
CA THR A 63 -6.80 5.09 3.33
C THR A 63 -6.51 3.60 3.45
N PRO A 64 -6.56 3.00 4.65
CA PRO A 64 -6.47 1.55 4.81
C PRO A 64 -7.63 0.83 4.11
N VAL A 65 -7.32 -0.22 3.36
CA VAL A 65 -8.30 -1.04 2.66
C VAL A 65 -7.94 -2.52 2.72
N THR A 66 -8.95 -3.35 2.51
CA THR A 66 -8.80 -4.81 2.35
C THR A 66 -9.15 -5.18 0.91
N LEU A 67 -8.38 -6.07 0.29
CA LEU A 67 -8.68 -6.57 -1.05
C LEU A 67 -9.63 -7.79 -0.99
N PRO A 68 -10.51 -7.95 -1.98
CA PRO A 68 -10.73 -7.08 -3.13
C PRO A 68 -11.38 -5.75 -2.75
N HIS A 69 -10.98 -4.67 -3.41
CA HIS A 69 -11.47 -3.32 -3.16
C HIS A 69 -11.93 -2.67 -4.46
N CYS A 70 -13.12 -2.09 -4.44
CA CYS A 70 -13.65 -1.31 -5.56
C CYS A 70 -13.65 0.17 -5.19
N PHE A 71 -12.80 0.98 -5.82
CA PHE A 71 -12.68 2.39 -5.50
C PHE A 71 -13.82 3.27 -6.03
N ASN A 72 -14.71 2.71 -6.86
CA ASN A 72 -15.93 3.36 -7.36
C ASN A 72 -17.22 2.76 -6.77
N ALA A 73 -17.11 2.00 -5.68
CA ALA A 73 -18.29 1.36 -5.08
C ALA A 73 -19.36 2.36 -4.67
N THR A 74 -18.98 3.53 -4.18
CA THR A 74 -19.90 4.59 -3.78
C THR A 74 -20.41 5.37 -4.99
N ASP A 75 -19.54 5.74 -5.90
CA ASP A 75 -19.87 6.54 -7.08
C ASP A 75 -20.86 5.81 -8.02
N ALA A 76 -20.79 4.48 -8.04
CA ALA A 76 -21.65 3.67 -8.90
C ALA A 76 -23.11 3.61 -8.43
N VAL A 77 -23.37 3.93 -7.16
CA VAL A 77 -24.71 3.82 -6.56
C VAL A 77 -25.31 5.16 -6.15
N ASP A 78 -24.52 6.22 -6.10
CA ASP A 78 -24.96 7.57 -5.74
C ASP A 78 -25.20 8.40 -7.01
N PRO A 79 -26.44 8.74 -7.37
CA PRO A 79 -26.76 9.50 -8.57
C PRO A 79 -26.25 10.95 -8.53
N ASP A 80 -25.96 11.48 -7.35
CA ASP A 80 -25.47 12.84 -7.16
C ASP A 80 -23.95 12.94 -7.24
N MET A 81 -23.25 11.80 -7.32
CA MET A 81 -21.82 11.73 -7.47
C MET A 81 -21.39 11.42 -8.91
N ASN A 82 -20.42 12.18 -9.39
CA ASN A 82 -19.80 11.86 -10.67
C ASN A 82 -18.93 10.61 -10.55
N TYR A 83 -19.13 9.68 -11.48
CA TYR A 83 -18.29 8.48 -11.57
C TYR A 83 -16.83 8.86 -11.82
N TYR A 84 -15.96 8.46 -10.91
CA TYR A 84 -14.55 8.79 -10.99
C TYR A 84 -13.84 8.00 -12.10
N GLN A 85 -13.21 8.74 -13.00
CA GLN A 85 -12.36 8.21 -14.06
C GLN A 85 -10.95 8.78 -13.88
N GLY A 86 -10.09 8.03 -13.24
CA GLY A 86 -8.75 8.48 -12.95
C GLY A 86 -7.91 7.42 -12.24
N PRO A 87 -6.66 7.72 -11.91
CA PRO A 87 -5.77 6.77 -11.25
C PRO A 87 -6.22 6.45 -9.83
N GLY A 88 -6.10 5.18 -9.46
CA GLY A 88 -6.17 4.70 -8.09
C GLY A 88 -4.86 4.01 -7.71
N TRP A 89 -4.29 4.39 -6.61
CA TRP A 89 -3.03 3.86 -6.13
C TRP A 89 -3.24 2.92 -4.97
N TYR A 90 -2.58 1.79 -5.04
CA TYR A 90 -2.55 0.81 -3.95
C TYR A 90 -1.12 0.54 -3.56
N LYS A 91 -0.84 0.51 -2.27
CA LYS A 91 0.48 0.11 -1.78
C LYS A 91 0.36 -0.77 -0.56
N THR A 92 1.31 -1.68 -0.42
CA THR A 92 1.50 -2.50 0.77
C THR A 92 2.99 -2.69 1.03
N LEU A 93 3.33 -3.05 2.25
CA LEU A 93 4.69 -3.40 2.62
C LEU A 93 4.75 -4.91 2.82
N LEU A 94 5.67 -5.56 2.13
CA LEU A 94 5.87 -7.01 2.18
C LEU A 94 7.30 -7.32 2.63
N ASP A 95 7.43 -8.20 3.59
CA ASP A 95 8.69 -8.88 3.90
C ASP A 95 8.68 -10.24 3.20
N ILE A 96 9.44 -10.35 2.12
CA ILE A 96 9.43 -11.52 1.24
C ILE A 96 10.65 -12.38 1.54
N GLN A 97 10.41 -13.54 2.11
CA GLN A 97 11.44 -14.55 2.32
C GLN A 97 11.28 -15.66 1.28
N ASN A 98 12.22 -15.72 0.33
CA ASN A 98 12.23 -16.80 -0.66
C ASN A 98 12.89 -18.05 -0.06
N PRO A 99 12.13 -19.12 0.19
CA PRO A 99 12.67 -20.36 0.71
C PRO A 99 13.51 -21.15 -0.31
N TYR A 100 13.46 -20.73 -1.58
CA TYR A 100 14.17 -21.40 -2.68
C TYR A 100 15.33 -20.53 -3.17
N PRO A 101 16.59 -20.89 -2.95
CA PRO A 101 17.74 -20.04 -3.30
C PRO A 101 17.82 -19.63 -4.77
N ASN A 102 17.29 -20.45 -5.67
CA ASN A 102 17.25 -20.20 -7.12
C ASN A 102 15.80 -20.04 -7.65
N GLY A 103 14.84 -19.90 -6.74
CA GLY A 103 13.43 -19.77 -7.09
C GLY A 103 13.06 -18.34 -7.47
N ARG A 104 11.92 -18.21 -8.12
CA ARG A 104 11.29 -16.92 -8.44
C ARG A 104 10.15 -16.65 -7.50
N ILE A 105 9.91 -15.38 -7.24
CA ILE A 105 8.70 -14.90 -6.57
C ILE A 105 7.85 -14.25 -7.63
N LEU A 106 6.63 -14.72 -7.76
CA LEU A 106 5.65 -14.23 -8.72
C LEU A 106 4.52 -13.53 -7.97
N LEU A 107 4.03 -12.44 -8.52
CA LEU A 107 2.82 -11.77 -8.08
C LEU A 107 1.72 -12.11 -9.07
N ASP A 108 0.71 -12.84 -8.60
CA ASP A 108 -0.47 -13.18 -9.38
C ASP A 108 -1.57 -12.14 -9.09
N PHE A 109 -2.10 -11.53 -10.15
CA PHE A 109 -3.22 -10.62 -10.08
C PHE A 109 -4.47 -11.33 -10.59
N GLU A 110 -5.45 -11.55 -9.70
CA GLU A 110 -6.75 -12.17 -10.05
C GLU A 110 -7.65 -11.21 -10.84
N GLY A 111 -7.35 -9.94 -10.81
CA GLY A 111 -8.00 -8.87 -11.56
C GLY A 111 -7.52 -7.52 -11.04
N ALA A 112 -7.16 -6.65 -11.94
CA ALA A 112 -6.79 -5.29 -11.62
C ALA A 112 -7.30 -4.36 -12.72
N GLY A 113 -7.74 -3.16 -12.38
CA GLY A 113 -8.45 -2.25 -13.27
C GLY A 113 -7.91 -2.17 -14.71
N GLN A 114 -8.57 -1.42 -15.59
CA GLN A 114 -8.36 -1.50 -17.05
C GLN A 114 -6.91 -1.32 -17.53
N LYS A 115 -6.14 -0.47 -16.85
CA LYS A 115 -4.72 -0.29 -17.08
C LYS A 115 -4.01 -0.31 -15.74
N THR A 116 -3.12 -1.27 -15.54
CA THR A 116 -2.38 -1.47 -14.30
C THR A 116 -0.89 -1.30 -14.55
N GLU A 117 -0.22 -0.61 -13.64
CA GLU A 117 1.23 -0.54 -13.58
C GLU A 117 1.69 -0.99 -12.19
N VAL A 118 2.70 -1.83 -12.14
CA VAL A 118 3.24 -2.39 -10.90
C VAL A 118 4.63 -1.83 -10.65
N TYR A 119 4.84 -1.39 -9.44
CA TYR A 119 6.11 -0.83 -9.00
C TYR A 119 6.63 -1.58 -7.79
N ILE A 120 7.93 -1.84 -7.78
CA ILE A 120 8.67 -2.25 -6.59
C ILE A 120 9.52 -1.06 -6.19
N TYR A 121 9.18 -0.46 -5.04
CA TYR A 121 9.70 0.82 -4.62
C TYR A 121 9.39 1.90 -5.69
N THR A 122 10.37 2.41 -6.41
CA THR A 122 10.18 3.42 -7.48
C THR A 122 10.36 2.85 -8.89
N THR A 123 10.68 1.56 -9.01
CA THR A 123 10.95 0.92 -10.29
C THR A 123 9.69 0.23 -10.81
N ARG A 124 9.24 0.61 -12.01
CA ARG A 124 8.16 -0.09 -12.70
C ARG A 124 8.66 -1.46 -13.17
N VAL A 125 8.02 -2.51 -12.71
CA VAL A 125 8.41 -3.91 -13.01
C VAL A 125 7.44 -4.58 -13.97
N ALA A 126 6.17 -4.15 -14.01
CA ALA A 126 5.17 -4.71 -14.92
C ALA A 126 4.13 -3.67 -15.31
N SER A 127 3.42 -3.94 -16.40
CA SER A 127 2.21 -3.24 -16.80
C SER A 127 1.27 -4.20 -17.52
N HIS A 128 -0.03 -4.02 -17.33
CA HIS A 128 -1.07 -4.85 -17.91
C HIS A 128 -2.25 -3.98 -18.38
N ILE A 129 -2.88 -4.40 -19.47
CA ILE A 129 -4.11 -3.81 -20.00
C ILE A 129 -5.14 -4.92 -20.08
N GLY A 130 -6.17 -4.80 -19.28
CA GLY A 130 -7.23 -5.78 -19.09
C GLY A 130 -7.75 -5.65 -17.66
N GLY A 131 -9.05 -5.80 -17.44
CA GLY A 131 -9.64 -5.60 -16.11
C GLY A 131 -10.28 -6.84 -15.53
N TYR A 132 -10.43 -7.89 -16.34
CA TYR A 132 -11.20 -9.10 -16.00
C TYR A 132 -10.42 -10.39 -16.24
N ASP A 133 -9.13 -10.31 -16.43
CA ASP A 133 -8.22 -11.43 -16.67
C ASP A 133 -7.17 -11.53 -15.58
N GLU A 134 -6.73 -12.76 -15.34
CA GLU A 134 -5.62 -13.05 -14.44
C GLU A 134 -4.31 -12.86 -15.18
N TRP A 135 -3.31 -12.32 -14.48
CA TRP A 135 -1.97 -12.14 -15.04
C TRP A 135 -0.89 -12.17 -13.95
N THR A 136 0.34 -12.44 -14.37
CA THR A 136 1.51 -12.59 -13.49
C THR A 136 2.66 -11.69 -13.94
#